data_0ce03ec7258c39e8bf16d8e41731c001
#
_entry.id   0ce03ec7258c39e8bf16d8e41731c001
#
_cell.length_a   1.000
_cell.length_b   1.000
_cell.length_c   1.000
_cell.angle_alpha   90.00
_cell.angle_beta   90.00
_cell.angle_gamma   90.00
#
_symmetry.space_group_name_H-M   'P 1'
#
loop_
_entity.id
_entity.type
_entity.pdbx_description
1 polymer ?
#
loop_
_entity_poly.entity_id
_entity_poly.type
_entity_poly.pdbx_seq_one_letter_code
_entity_poly.pdbx_strand_id
1 'polypeptide(L)'
;AGRIIRFSKHSEWRWFHKFQHFYSVLLYGLLTLNWAITTDFLQMKRYMKKKLSHGKFPNPFANWTKLVISKILYFLFWIFVPILVFNIVWWKVLLSFVVMHYTAGLILSLVFQLAHIMDEADMPLPDLNGNIKNTWAIHQLNTTVNFAANNKLVNWFTGGLNHQVEHHIFPNISHVHYICLLYTSDAADELR
;
A
#
# COMPACT_ATOMS: atom_id res chain seq x y z
N ALA A 1 0.13 -13.00 -5.24
CA ALA A 1 -0.78 -12.94 -4.10
C ALA A 1 -0.26 -13.89 -3.01
N GLY A 2 -0.21 -13.39 -1.77
CA GLY A 2 0.33 -14.15 -0.67
C GLY A 2 -0.52 -15.38 -0.38
N ARG A 3 0.12 -16.51 -0.14
CA ARG A 3 -0.57 -17.76 0.22
C ARG A 3 -1.25 -17.69 1.59
N ILE A 4 -0.94 -16.66 2.39
CA ILE A 4 -1.39 -16.51 3.77
C ILE A 4 -2.72 -15.75 3.86
N ILE A 5 -2.91 -14.69 3.06
CA ILE A 5 -4.15 -13.92 3.00
C ILE A 5 -4.76 -14.11 1.61
N ARG A 6 -6.05 -14.40 1.57
CA ARG A 6 -6.82 -14.57 0.34
C ARG A 6 -7.65 -13.32 0.10
N PHE A 7 -7.28 -12.53 -0.90
CA PHE A 7 -8.01 -11.32 -1.30
C PHE A 7 -8.89 -11.52 -2.53
N SER A 8 -8.62 -12.54 -3.34
CA SER A 8 -9.33 -12.77 -4.59
C SER A 8 -10.11 -14.07 -4.56
N LYS A 9 -11.30 -14.06 -5.16
CA LYS A 9 -12.13 -15.26 -5.40
C LYS A 9 -11.39 -16.31 -6.26
N HIS A 10 -10.43 -15.87 -7.08
CA HIS A 10 -9.60 -16.71 -7.95
C HIS A 10 -8.43 -17.40 -7.26
N SER A 11 -8.11 -17.02 -6.01
CA SER A 11 -7.04 -17.65 -5.24
C SER A 11 -7.53 -18.96 -4.59
N GLU A 12 -6.64 -19.96 -4.51
CA GLU A 12 -6.96 -21.23 -3.85
C GLU A 12 -7.42 -21.01 -2.42
N TRP A 13 -8.52 -21.64 -2.07
CA TRP A 13 -9.03 -21.63 -0.70
C TRP A 13 -8.28 -22.68 0.13
N ARG A 14 -7.90 -22.30 1.38
CA ARG A 14 -7.30 -23.18 2.36
C ARG A 14 -8.05 -23.09 3.68
N TRP A 15 -8.05 -24.14 4.47
CA TRP A 15 -8.82 -24.23 5.72
C TRP A 15 -8.56 -23.06 6.70
N PHE A 16 -7.33 -22.55 6.80
CA PHE A 16 -7.00 -21.44 7.69
C PHE A 16 -7.54 -20.08 7.21
N HIS A 17 -7.92 -19.92 5.94
CA HIS A 17 -8.56 -18.70 5.45
C HIS A 17 -9.91 -18.43 6.11
N LYS A 18 -10.56 -19.45 6.70
CA LYS A 18 -11.76 -19.30 7.53
C LYS A 18 -11.52 -18.33 8.71
N PHE A 19 -10.30 -18.28 9.24
CA PHE A 19 -9.90 -17.43 10.37
C PHE A 19 -9.19 -16.14 9.94
N GLN A 20 -9.19 -15.83 8.65
CA GLN A 20 -8.47 -14.69 8.08
C GLN A 20 -8.84 -13.37 8.75
N HIS A 21 -10.10 -13.16 9.12
CA HIS A 21 -10.56 -11.95 9.79
C HIS A 21 -9.88 -11.67 11.15
N PHE A 22 -9.37 -12.69 11.83
CA PHE A 22 -8.59 -12.51 13.05
C PHE A 22 -7.11 -12.23 12.77
N TYR A 23 -6.45 -13.10 12.00
CA TYR A 23 -5.01 -12.98 11.86
C TYR A 23 -4.58 -11.93 10.82
N SER A 24 -5.45 -11.51 9.90
CA SER A 24 -5.10 -10.46 8.94
C SER A 24 -4.79 -9.13 9.62
N VAL A 25 -5.51 -8.79 10.67
CA VAL A 25 -5.23 -7.56 11.46
C VAL A 25 -3.83 -7.59 12.05
N LEU A 26 -3.41 -8.75 12.60
CA LEU A 26 -2.05 -8.92 13.12
C LEU A 26 -0.99 -8.80 12.02
N LEU A 27 -1.26 -9.39 10.84
CA LEU A 27 -0.34 -9.31 9.70
C LEU A 27 -0.26 -7.91 9.10
N TYR A 28 -1.37 -7.17 9.10
CA TYR A 28 -1.40 -5.78 8.64
C TYR A 28 -0.50 -4.88 9.48
N GLY A 29 -0.49 -5.06 10.79
CA GLY A 29 0.44 -4.34 11.68
C GLY A 29 1.91 -4.59 11.34
N LEU A 30 2.26 -5.75 10.80
CA LEU A 30 3.64 -6.07 10.41
C LEU A 30 4.04 -5.54 9.03
N LEU A 31 3.14 -4.87 8.29
CA LEU A 31 3.39 -4.43 6.91
C LEU A 31 4.63 -3.54 6.80
N THR A 32 4.70 -2.47 7.58
CA THR A 32 5.80 -1.51 7.51
C THR A 32 7.12 -2.10 8.00
N LEU A 33 7.08 -2.98 9.00
CA LEU A 33 8.25 -3.70 9.47
C LEU A 33 8.78 -4.65 8.37
N ASN A 34 7.89 -5.35 7.68
CA ASN A 34 8.25 -6.18 6.55
C ASN A 34 8.83 -5.36 5.38
N TRP A 35 8.33 -4.15 5.13
CA TRP A 35 8.93 -3.24 4.15
C TRP A 35 10.33 -2.81 4.56
N ALA A 36 10.51 -2.43 5.81
CA ALA A 36 11.82 -2.01 6.31
C ALA A 36 12.89 -3.12 6.19
N ILE A 37 12.52 -4.37 6.45
CA ILE A 37 13.47 -5.50 6.55
C ILE A 37 13.62 -6.27 5.23
N THR A 38 12.52 -6.58 4.52
CA THR A 38 12.56 -7.56 3.42
C THR A 38 12.11 -7.03 2.08
N THR A 39 11.00 -6.28 2.04
CA THR A 39 10.33 -5.95 0.79
C THR A 39 11.19 -5.14 -0.17
N ASP A 40 11.94 -4.16 0.33
CA ASP A 40 12.77 -3.30 -0.50
C ASP A 40 13.89 -4.08 -1.17
N PHE A 41 14.50 -5.04 -0.47
CA PHE A 41 15.51 -5.94 -1.05
C PHE A 41 14.93 -6.86 -2.11
N LEU A 42 13.74 -7.42 -1.87
CA LEU A 42 13.05 -8.26 -2.84
C LEU A 42 12.61 -7.47 -4.08
N GLN A 43 12.14 -6.23 -3.90
CA GLN A 43 11.81 -5.35 -5.01
C GLN A 43 13.05 -4.98 -5.81
N MET A 44 14.14 -4.56 -5.17
CA MET A 44 15.40 -4.26 -5.84
C MET A 44 15.87 -5.45 -6.70
N LYS A 45 15.85 -6.67 -6.14
CA LYS A 45 16.19 -7.90 -6.88
C LYS A 45 15.29 -8.10 -8.10
N ARG A 46 13.97 -7.85 -7.95
CA ARG A 46 12.99 -7.96 -9.06
C ARG A 46 13.26 -6.94 -10.17
N TYR A 47 13.48 -5.67 -9.80
CA TYR A 47 13.77 -4.59 -10.75
C TYR A 47 15.04 -4.88 -11.55
N MET A 48 16.10 -5.33 -10.88
CA MET A 48 17.35 -5.70 -11.55
C MET A 48 17.17 -6.89 -12.50
N LYS A 49 16.45 -7.95 -12.07
CA LYS A 49 16.18 -9.12 -12.91
C LYS A 49 15.36 -8.79 -14.16
N LYS A 50 14.35 -7.93 -14.03
CA LYS A 50 13.44 -7.58 -15.14
C LYS A 50 13.94 -6.42 -15.99
N LYS A 51 15.11 -5.84 -15.70
CA LYS A 51 15.67 -4.66 -16.37
C LYS A 51 14.66 -3.49 -16.48
N LEU A 52 13.76 -3.36 -15.49
CA LEU A 52 12.69 -2.35 -15.46
C LEU A 52 13.21 -0.92 -15.26
N SER A 53 14.51 -0.75 -15.09
CA SER A 53 15.11 0.56 -14.84
C SER A 53 15.11 1.51 -16.05
N HIS A 54 14.78 1.03 -17.28
CA HIS A 54 14.74 1.84 -18.51
C HIS A 54 15.82 2.93 -18.58
N GLY A 55 17.06 2.60 -18.23
CA GLY A 55 18.18 3.55 -18.23
C GLY A 55 18.24 4.52 -17.03
N LYS A 56 17.21 4.60 -16.18
CA LYS A 56 17.24 5.49 -15.00
C LYS A 56 18.17 5.03 -13.87
N PHE A 57 18.53 3.74 -13.83
CA PHE A 57 19.43 3.16 -12.83
C PHE A 57 20.54 2.33 -13.53
N PRO A 58 21.48 3.01 -14.20
CA PRO A 58 22.47 2.34 -15.05
C PRO A 58 23.46 1.49 -14.25
N ASN A 59 23.68 1.80 -12.96
CA ASN A 59 24.66 1.12 -12.12
C ASN A 59 23.98 0.27 -11.02
N PRO A 60 23.87 -1.06 -11.19
CA PRO A 60 23.29 -1.97 -10.21
C PRO A 60 24.01 -1.92 -8.84
N PHE A 61 25.33 -1.84 -8.84
CA PHE A 61 26.12 -1.79 -7.62
C PHE A 61 25.80 -0.53 -6.80
N ALA A 62 25.80 0.65 -7.43
CA ALA A 62 25.47 1.90 -6.75
C ALA A 62 24.05 1.89 -6.15
N ASN A 63 23.08 1.25 -6.80
CA ASN A 63 21.72 1.15 -6.28
C ASN A 63 21.62 0.23 -5.06
N TRP A 64 22.32 -0.91 -5.09
CA TRP A 64 22.42 -1.79 -3.92
C TRP A 64 23.14 -1.08 -2.76
N THR A 65 24.23 -0.39 -3.03
CA THR A 65 24.95 0.37 -2.00
C THR A 65 24.07 1.43 -1.36
N LYS A 66 23.34 2.22 -2.17
CA LYS A 66 22.37 3.20 -1.65
C LYS A 66 21.29 2.56 -0.77
N LEU A 67 20.72 1.44 -1.20
CA LEU A 67 19.72 0.71 -0.42
C LEU A 67 20.29 0.25 0.92
N VAL A 68 21.45 -0.40 0.92
CA VAL A 68 22.08 -0.92 2.14
C VAL A 68 22.44 0.23 3.09
N ILE A 69 23.08 1.30 2.58
CA ILE A 69 23.43 2.48 3.41
C ILE A 69 22.18 3.11 4.00
N SER A 70 21.11 3.30 3.22
CA SER A 70 19.86 3.87 3.74
C SER A 70 19.25 3.03 4.85
N LYS A 71 19.32 1.70 4.76
CA LYS A 71 18.85 0.79 5.82
C LYS A 71 19.75 0.85 7.07
N ILE A 72 21.06 0.87 6.89
CA ILE A 72 21.99 1.04 8.02
C ILE A 72 21.70 2.36 8.75
N LEU A 73 21.60 3.47 8.03
CA LEU A 73 21.29 4.78 8.61
C LEU A 73 19.92 4.79 9.30
N TYR A 74 18.93 4.13 8.72
CA TYR A 74 17.61 3.99 9.32
C TYR A 74 17.67 3.31 10.69
N PHE A 75 18.30 2.13 10.78
CA PHE A 75 18.39 1.38 12.03
C PHE A 75 19.33 2.07 13.04
N LEU A 76 20.42 2.72 12.59
CA LEU A 76 21.26 3.55 13.44
C LEU A 76 20.44 4.67 14.09
N PHE A 77 19.67 5.40 13.31
CA PHE A 77 18.88 6.52 13.81
C PHE A 77 17.79 6.06 14.81
N TRP A 78 17.01 5.05 14.45
CA TRP A 78 15.84 4.65 15.26
C TRP A 78 16.17 3.75 16.45
N ILE A 79 17.31 3.06 16.45
CA ILE A 79 17.68 2.12 17.52
C ILE A 79 18.90 2.63 18.29
N PHE A 80 19.99 2.93 17.60
CA PHE A 80 21.24 3.24 18.29
C PHE A 80 21.27 4.65 18.87
N VAL A 81 20.73 5.66 18.17
CA VAL A 81 20.70 7.04 18.70
C VAL A 81 19.90 7.11 20.02
N PRO A 82 18.69 6.55 20.17
CA PRO A 82 17.99 6.54 21.43
C PRO A 82 18.77 5.87 22.57
N ILE A 83 19.46 4.78 22.28
CA ILE A 83 20.23 4.04 23.29
C ILE A 83 21.48 4.86 23.72
N LEU A 84 22.25 5.37 22.74
CA LEU A 84 23.57 5.96 23.01
C LEU A 84 23.50 7.42 23.42
N VAL A 85 22.59 8.20 22.81
CA VAL A 85 22.50 9.65 23.05
C VAL A 85 21.57 9.95 24.22
N PHE A 86 20.42 9.29 24.30
CA PHE A 86 19.42 9.53 25.33
C PHE A 86 19.49 8.54 26.51
N ASN A 87 20.45 7.60 26.49
CA ASN A 87 20.63 6.55 27.49
C ASN A 87 19.34 5.76 27.81
N ILE A 88 18.50 5.57 26.80
CA ILE A 88 17.27 4.78 26.97
C ILE A 88 17.64 3.29 26.98
N VAL A 89 17.08 2.56 27.93
CA VAL A 89 17.30 1.11 28.04
C VAL A 89 16.91 0.42 26.74
N TRP A 90 17.78 -0.41 26.19
CA TRP A 90 17.69 -1.04 24.87
C TRP A 90 16.35 -1.73 24.57
N TRP A 91 15.78 -2.46 25.54
CA TRP A 91 14.51 -3.16 25.32
C TRP A 91 13.32 -2.20 25.17
N LYS A 92 13.34 -1.02 25.83
CA LYS A 92 12.31 0.00 25.66
C LYS A 92 12.36 0.58 24.23
N VAL A 93 13.57 0.78 23.71
CA VAL A 93 13.77 1.26 22.32
C VAL A 93 13.24 0.24 21.32
N LEU A 94 13.58 -1.05 21.50
CA LEU A 94 13.07 -2.12 20.63
C LEU A 94 11.56 -2.25 20.70
N LEU A 95 10.98 -2.20 21.89
CA LEU A 95 9.52 -2.24 22.06
C LEU A 95 8.85 -1.05 21.37
N SER A 96 9.36 0.16 21.56
CA SER A 96 8.85 1.38 20.91
C SER A 96 8.96 1.30 19.40
N PHE A 97 10.07 0.78 18.89
CA PHE A 97 10.27 0.57 17.46
C PHE A 97 9.25 -0.42 16.87
N VAL A 98 8.99 -1.53 17.54
CA VAL A 98 7.97 -2.50 17.11
C VAL A 98 6.57 -1.90 17.18
N VAL A 99 6.23 -1.20 18.27
CA VAL A 99 4.92 -0.54 18.42
C VAL A 99 4.71 0.53 17.35
N MET A 100 5.73 1.34 17.08
CA MET A 100 5.69 2.35 16.01
C MET A 100 5.39 1.72 14.65
N HIS A 101 6.14 0.68 14.29
CA HIS A 101 5.93 -0.02 13.02
C HIS A 101 4.58 -0.72 12.95
N TYR A 102 4.15 -1.35 14.03
CA TYR A 102 2.88 -2.04 14.10
C TYR A 102 1.71 -1.08 13.91
N THR A 103 1.73 0.06 14.61
CA THR A 103 0.70 1.09 14.49
C THR A 103 0.69 1.70 13.08
N ALA A 104 1.85 2.06 12.54
CA ALA A 104 1.97 2.58 11.18
C ALA A 104 1.50 1.55 10.14
N GLY A 105 1.85 0.28 10.33
CA GLY A 105 1.43 -0.82 9.45
C GLY A 105 -0.09 -1.02 9.45
N LEU A 106 -0.73 -0.98 10.62
CA LEU A 106 -2.19 -1.06 10.73
C LEU A 106 -2.88 0.09 10.03
N ILE A 107 -2.46 1.34 10.31
CA ILE A 107 -3.06 2.53 9.71
C ILE A 107 -2.96 2.48 8.18
N LEU A 108 -1.76 2.25 7.67
CA LEU A 108 -1.54 2.17 6.22
C LEU A 108 -2.33 1.03 5.58
N SER A 109 -2.32 -0.15 6.18
CA SER A 109 -3.08 -1.28 5.66
C SER A 109 -4.57 -1.00 5.62
N LEU A 110 -5.15 -0.41 6.66
CA LEU A 110 -6.58 -0.07 6.67
C LEU A 110 -6.92 0.91 5.55
N VAL A 111 -6.13 1.97 5.37
CA VAL A 111 -6.38 2.96 4.32
C VAL A 111 -6.32 2.32 2.93
N PHE A 112 -5.27 1.55 2.64
CA PHE A 112 -5.10 0.95 1.31
C PHE A 112 -6.04 -0.22 1.04
N GLN A 113 -6.34 -1.05 2.04
CA GLN A 113 -7.16 -2.24 1.84
C GLN A 113 -8.64 -1.91 1.66
N LEU A 114 -9.18 -0.93 2.40
CA LEU A 114 -10.59 -0.53 2.27
C LEU A 114 -10.95 -0.09 0.85
N ALA A 115 -10.01 0.46 0.11
CA ALA A 115 -10.23 0.91 -1.25
C ALA A 115 -10.20 -0.21 -2.32
N HIS A 116 -9.55 -1.35 -2.03
CA HIS A 116 -9.24 -2.37 -3.04
C HIS A 116 -9.76 -3.78 -2.72
N ILE A 117 -10.32 -4.00 -1.52
CA ILE A 117 -10.79 -5.32 -1.07
C ILE A 117 -12.26 -5.26 -0.66
N MET A 118 -13.01 -4.35 -1.22
CA MET A 118 -14.46 -4.32 -1.05
C MET A 118 -15.14 -5.26 -2.05
N ASP A 119 -16.31 -5.77 -1.68
CA ASP A 119 -17.07 -6.69 -2.55
C ASP A 119 -17.52 -6.03 -3.85
N GLU A 120 -17.63 -4.71 -3.85
CA GLU A 120 -17.97 -3.90 -5.04
C GLU A 120 -16.81 -3.76 -6.03
N ALA A 121 -15.57 -4.02 -5.63
CA ALA A 121 -14.41 -3.94 -6.53
C ALA A 121 -14.25 -5.24 -7.31
N ASP A 122 -14.24 -5.14 -8.63
CA ASP A 122 -13.95 -6.26 -9.51
C ASP A 122 -12.49 -6.70 -9.44
N MET A 123 -12.26 -8.00 -9.63
CA MET A 123 -10.91 -8.57 -9.74
C MET A 123 -10.77 -9.32 -11.07
N PRO A 124 -10.78 -8.62 -12.23
CA PRO A 124 -10.71 -9.26 -13.52
C PRO A 124 -9.39 -9.98 -13.73
N LEU A 125 -9.48 -11.16 -14.35
CA LEU A 125 -8.30 -11.91 -14.79
C LEU A 125 -7.94 -11.53 -16.22
N PRO A 126 -6.64 -11.45 -16.56
CA PRO A 126 -6.20 -11.29 -17.94
C PRO A 126 -6.57 -12.54 -18.76
N ASP A 127 -6.76 -12.35 -20.06
CA ASP A 127 -6.94 -13.43 -21.02
C ASP A 127 -5.65 -14.27 -21.21
N LEU A 128 -5.71 -15.28 -22.06
CA LEU A 128 -4.56 -16.16 -22.35
C LEU A 128 -3.36 -15.40 -22.96
N ASN A 129 -3.59 -14.23 -23.56
CA ASN A 129 -2.59 -13.37 -24.14
C ASN A 129 -2.06 -12.31 -23.15
N GLY A 130 -2.59 -12.29 -21.93
CA GLY A 130 -2.22 -11.33 -20.88
C GLY A 130 -2.94 -9.98 -20.99
N ASN A 131 -3.97 -9.85 -21.83
CA ASN A 131 -4.74 -8.63 -22.01
C ASN A 131 -5.94 -8.59 -21.07
N ILE A 132 -6.32 -7.37 -20.67
CA ILE A 132 -7.56 -7.11 -19.93
C ILE A 132 -8.58 -6.54 -20.92
N LYS A 133 -9.80 -7.07 -20.87
CA LYS A 133 -10.87 -6.78 -21.84
C LYS A 133 -11.27 -5.30 -21.89
N ASN A 134 -11.18 -4.59 -20.76
CA ASN A 134 -11.64 -3.22 -20.62
C ASN A 134 -10.53 -2.21 -20.95
N THR A 135 -10.90 -1.00 -21.38
CA THR A 135 -10.00 0.13 -21.47
C THR A 135 -9.43 0.47 -20.09
N TRP A 136 -8.30 1.18 -20.07
CA TRP A 136 -7.64 1.52 -18.80
C TRP A 136 -8.59 2.22 -17.82
N ALA A 137 -9.33 3.23 -18.26
CA ALA A 137 -10.25 4.00 -17.41
C ALA A 137 -11.37 3.12 -16.82
N ILE A 138 -12.02 2.31 -17.66
CA ILE A 138 -13.07 1.38 -17.21
C ILE A 138 -12.50 0.33 -16.23
N HIS A 139 -11.28 -0.15 -16.50
CA HIS A 139 -10.62 -1.07 -15.58
C HIS A 139 -10.38 -0.42 -14.21
N GLN A 140 -9.90 0.83 -14.16
CA GLN A 140 -9.70 1.55 -12.89
C GLN A 140 -11.02 1.74 -12.14
N LEU A 141 -12.10 2.15 -12.82
CA LEU A 141 -13.43 2.32 -12.24
C LEU A 141 -13.96 1.02 -11.62
N ASN A 142 -13.79 -0.11 -12.30
CA ASN A 142 -14.31 -1.39 -11.84
C ASN A 142 -13.48 -2.01 -10.70
N THR A 143 -12.21 -1.64 -10.58
CA THR A 143 -11.28 -2.25 -9.61
C THR A 143 -11.01 -1.40 -8.38
N THR A 144 -11.61 -0.22 -8.28
CA THR A 144 -11.47 0.70 -7.15
C THR A 144 -12.82 1.20 -6.66
N VAL A 145 -12.91 1.46 -5.36
CA VAL A 145 -14.13 1.94 -4.71
C VAL A 145 -13.79 3.10 -3.79
N ASN A 146 -14.64 4.12 -3.80
CA ASN A 146 -14.59 5.18 -2.79
C ASN A 146 -15.21 4.68 -1.49
N PHE A 147 -14.63 5.00 -0.36
CA PHE A 147 -15.20 4.63 0.94
C PHE A 147 -15.39 5.86 1.83
N ALA A 148 -16.51 5.90 2.54
CA ALA A 148 -16.86 6.98 3.45
C ALA A 148 -16.66 8.40 2.84
N ALA A 149 -16.98 8.58 1.56
CA ALA A 149 -16.72 9.80 0.78
C ALA A 149 -17.28 11.08 1.44
N ASN A 150 -18.45 10.99 2.09
CA ASN A 150 -19.11 12.11 2.77
C ASN A 150 -18.64 12.33 4.22
N ASN A 151 -17.71 11.52 4.74
CA ASN A 151 -17.25 11.62 6.11
C ASN A 151 -16.01 12.51 6.22
N LYS A 152 -16.18 13.73 6.76
CA LYS A 152 -15.12 14.72 6.91
C LYS A 152 -13.94 14.23 7.76
N LEU A 153 -14.19 13.42 8.80
CA LEU A 153 -13.13 12.86 9.67
C LEU A 153 -12.29 11.85 8.91
N VAL A 154 -12.94 10.96 8.14
CA VAL A 154 -12.24 9.98 7.31
C VAL A 154 -11.44 10.70 6.22
N ASN A 155 -12.02 11.68 5.55
CA ASN A 155 -11.32 12.49 4.55
C ASN A 155 -10.07 13.15 5.11
N TRP A 156 -10.17 13.75 6.29
CA TRP A 156 -9.02 14.36 6.96
C TRP A 156 -7.95 13.32 7.33
N PHE A 157 -8.37 12.21 7.94
CA PHE A 157 -7.45 11.16 8.40
C PHE A 157 -6.72 10.45 7.25
N THR A 158 -7.42 10.20 6.16
CA THR A 158 -6.85 9.55 4.96
C THR A 158 -6.14 10.53 4.02
N GLY A 159 -6.24 11.84 4.30
CA GLY A 159 -5.74 12.87 3.40
C GLY A 159 -6.45 12.88 2.04
N GLY A 160 -7.72 12.45 1.98
CA GLY A 160 -8.50 12.34 0.74
C GLY A 160 -8.29 11.03 -0.04
N LEU A 161 -7.43 10.12 0.43
CA LEU A 161 -7.20 8.82 -0.23
C LEU A 161 -8.40 7.85 -0.13
N ASN A 162 -9.44 8.18 0.62
CA ASN A 162 -10.71 7.47 0.58
C ASN A 162 -11.51 7.72 -0.72
N HIS A 163 -11.10 8.71 -1.54
CA HIS A 163 -11.57 8.95 -2.91
C HIS A 163 -10.64 8.22 -3.91
N GLN A 164 -10.64 6.91 -3.87
CA GLN A 164 -9.70 6.10 -4.65
C GLN A 164 -9.99 6.08 -6.14
N VAL A 165 -11.25 6.20 -6.53
CA VAL A 165 -11.65 6.30 -7.94
C VAL A 165 -11.00 7.53 -8.57
N GLU A 166 -11.14 8.70 -7.94
CA GLU A 166 -10.53 9.95 -8.38
C GLU A 166 -9.01 9.88 -8.35
N HIS A 167 -8.44 9.23 -7.32
CA HIS A 167 -7.00 9.01 -7.23
C HIS A 167 -6.45 8.19 -8.41
N HIS A 168 -7.15 7.14 -8.82
CA HIS A 168 -6.72 6.30 -9.93
C HIS A 168 -6.95 6.92 -11.30
N ILE A 169 -8.07 7.62 -11.50
CA ILE A 169 -8.41 8.25 -12.78
C ILE A 169 -7.58 9.53 -13.01
N PHE A 170 -7.32 10.29 -11.94
CA PHE A 170 -6.63 11.58 -12.01
C PHE A 170 -5.34 11.60 -11.17
N PRO A 171 -4.35 10.74 -11.47
CA PRO A 171 -3.15 10.57 -10.64
C PRO A 171 -2.26 11.82 -10.53
N ASN A 172 -2.45 12.80 -11.44
CA ASN A 172 -1.70 14.05 -11.47
C ASN A 172 -2.38 15.19 -10.70
N ILE A 173 -3.59 14.98 -10.19
CA ILE A 173 -4.31 15.95 -9.38
C ILE A 173 -4.03 15.69 -7.92
N SER A 174 -3.78 16.75 -7.14
CA SER A 174 -3.57 16.63 -5.70
C SER A 174 -4.83 16.12 -5.01
N HIS A 175 -4.67 15.19 -4.07
CA HIS A 175 -5.76 14.55 -3.32
C HIS A 175 -6.69 15.53 -2.58
N VAL A 176 -6.24 16.73 -2.26
CA VAL A 176 -7.08 17.77 -1.64
C VAL A 176 -8.23 18.24 -2.55
N HIS A 177 -8.13 18.01 -3.85
CA HIS A 177 -9.13 18.39 -4.84
C HIS A 177 -10.09 17.25 -5.22
N TYR A 178 -9.91 16.02 -4.70
CA TYR A 178 -10.74 14.87 -5.09
C TYR A 178 -12.22 15.06 -4.73
N ILE A 179 -12.52 15.73 -3.62
CA ILE A 179 -13.90 16.07 -3.23
C ILE A 179 -14.57 16.95 -4.30
N CYS A 180 -13.86 17.95 -4.84
CA CYS A 180 -14.38 18.80 -5.92
C CYS A 180 -14.63 18.00 -7.21
N LEU A 181 -13.76 17.04 -7.53
CA LEU A 181 -13.94 16.17 -8.69
C LEU A 181 -15.18 15.30 -8.55
N LEU A 182 -15.47 14.77 -7.37
CA LEU A 182 -16.66 13.98 -7.09
C LEU A 182 -17.92 14.82 -7.36
N TYR A 183 -18.01 16.02 -6.80
CA TYR A 183 -19.19 16.89 -7.00
C TYR A 183 -19.39 17.31 -8.46
N THR A 184 -18.32 17.48 -9.23
CA THR A 184 -18.45 17.81 -10.67
C THR A 184 -18.92 16.62 -11.48
N SER A 185 -18.56 15.39 -11.14
CA SER A 185 -19.07 14.19 -11.79
C SER A 185 -20.54 13.92 -11.49
N ASP A 186 -20.95 14.08 -10.23
CA ASP A 186 -22.35 13.92 -9.81
C ASP A 186 -23.25 14.98 -10.47
N ALA A 187 -22.83 16.24 -10.53
CA ALA A 187 -23.57 17.29 -11.21
C ALA A 187 -23.72 17.06 -12.73
N ALA A 188 -22.75 16.39 -13.35
CA ALA A 188 -22.84 16.01 -14.78
C ALA A 188 -23.84 14.87 -15.03
N ASP A 189 -24.03 13.99 -14.07
CA ASP A 189 -25.00 12.88 -14.16
C ASP A 189 -26.45 13.35 -13.90
N GLU A 190 -26.64 14.38 -13.06
CA GLU A 190 -27.95 15.00 -12.83
C GLU A 190 -28.48 15.81 -14.04
N LEU A 191 -27.60 16.16 -14.99
CA LEU A 191 -27.97 16.90 -16.21
C LEU A 191 -28.28 15.99 -17.40
N ARG A 192 -28.27 14.67 -17.24
CA ARG A 192 -28.63 13.67 -18.26
C ARG A 192 -30.04 13.12 -18.07
#